data_ff6f0ce7cc27b8d0607056edeabf9138
#
_entry.id   ff6f0ce7cc27b8d0607056edeabf9138
#
_cell.length_a   1.000
_cell.length_b   1.000
_cell.length_c   1.000
_cell.angle_alpha   90.00
_cell.angle_beta   90.00
_cell.angle_gamma   90.00
#
_symmetry.space_group_name_H-M   'P 1'
#
loop_
_entity.id
_entity.type
_entity.pdbx_description
1 polymer ?
#
loop_
_entity_poly.entity_id
_entity_poly.type
_entity_poly.pdbx_seq_one_letter_code
_entity_poly.pdbx_strand_id
1 'polypeptide(L)'
;MDKKITKVGIFVPCCIDQFAPRCAFKTISLLEGLGIECYYPDEMTCCGKELYNQGDKNAAKALGEKLIELYDDCQYVVSLSSGCVVYIQKHFGKLFHNTTFHNSYRQMIDKCFDLSDFLVNVLHYTPDASFQHTVAVMDHCTTQRDYRCLAHPDRAGLHDEPRSLLGNIRQTRLVEMAQNDVCCGLGGLFANDFTPIADSLTRRKVEAAQAAGADIITSTEPSCLMHLQSYIDKAGIGIKCLNIIDILVPDEK
;
A
#
# COMPACT_ATOMS: atom_id res chain seq x y z
N MET A 1 -10.28 13.13 -24.67
CA MET A 1 -9.38 14.21 -24.21
C MET A 1 -8.93 13.82 -22.83
N ASP A 2 -7.71 13.30 -22.70
CA ASP A 2 -7.16 12.96 -21.39
C ASP A 2 -7.02 14.24 -20.58
N LYS A 3 -7.71 14.29 -19.44
CA LYS A 3 -7.69 15.45 -18.56
C LYS A 3 -6.28 15.51 -17.96
N LYS A 4 -5.55 16.61 -18.25
CA LYS A 4 -4.20 16.79 -17.71
C LYS A 4 -4.24 16.65 -16.19
N ILE A 5 -3.44 15.75 -15.64
CA ILE A 5 -3.27 15.60 -14.20
C ILE A 5 -2.45 16.78 -13.71
N THR A 6 -2.99 17.55 -12.77
CA THR A 6 -2.38 18.80 -12.32
C THR A 6 -1.89 18.73 -10.87
N LYS A 7 -2.66 18.08 -9.97
CA LYS A 7 -2.31 18.04 -8.54
C LYS A 7 -2.67 16.68 -7.95
N VAL A 8 -1.67 15.98 -7.44
CA VAL A 8 -1.81 14.67 -6.78
C VAL A 8 -1.43 14.80 -5.31
N GLY A 9 -2.36 14.48 -4.43
CA GLY A 9 -2.11 14.41 -2.99
C GLY A 9 -1.34 13.12 -2.65
N ILE A 10 -0.24 13.25 -1.93
CA ILE A 10 0.56 12.11 -1.46
C ILE A 10 0.15 11.78 -0.04
N PHE A 11 -0.61 10.71 0.12
CA PHE A 11 -1.00 10.19 1.41
C PHE A 11 0.07 9.23 1.94
N VAL A 12 0.94 9.72 2.82
CA VAL A 12 1.99 8.93 3.45
C VAL A 12 1.42 8.21 4.68
N PRO A 13 1.33 6.86 4.68
CA PRO A 13 0.83 6.12 5.83
C PRO A 13 1.76 6.27 7.04
N CYS A 14 1.21 6.20 8.26
CA CYS A 14 1.98 6.38 9.49
C CYS A 14 3.18 5.42 9.61
N CYS A 15 3.06 4.19 9.10
CA CYS A 15 4.18 3.25 9.09
C CYS A 15 5.30 3.64 8.11
N ILE A 16 4.97 4.26 6.98
CA ILE A 16 5.98 4.80 6.05
C ILE A 16 6.63 6.03 6.65
N ASP A 17 5.83 6.97 7.17
CA ASP A 17 6.32 8.21 7.78
C ASP A 17 7.33 7.93 8.91
N GLN A 18 7.02 6.98 9.79
CA GLN A 18 7.83 6.70 10.98
C GLN A 18 9.02 5.77 10.72
N PHE A 19 8.91 4.81 9.79
CA PHE A 19 9.90 3.73 9.68
C PHE A 19 10.58 3.64 8.32
N ALA A 20 9.99 4.21 7.27
CA ALA A 20 10.53 4.15 5.91
C ALA A 20 10.27 5.45 5.11
N PRO A 21 10.57 6.64 5.64
CA PRO A 21 10.24 7.92 4.99
C PRO A 21 10.87 8.05 3.60
N ARG A 22 11.98 7.39 3.34
CA ARG A 22 12.60 7.33 2.00
C ARG A 22 11.63 6.86 0.91
N CYS A 23 10.68 5.98 1.24
CA CYS A 23 9.69 5.51 0.28
C CYS A 23 8.76 6.64 -0.19
N ALA A 24 8.41 7.57 0.71
CA ALA A 24 7.63 8.75 0.36
C ALA A 24 8.43 9.69 -0.56
N PHE A 25 9.69 9.96 -0.23
CA PHE A 25 10.57 10.79 -1.07
C PHE A 25 10.77 10.19 -2.46
N LYS A 26 11.03 8.88 -2.56
CA LYS A 26 11.14 8.19 -3.87
C LYS A 26 9.86 8.29 -4.67
N THR A 27 8.69 8.17 -4.02
CA THR A 27 7.39 8.30 -4.69
C THR A 27 7.18 9.70 -5.23
N ILE A 28 7.47 10.73 -4.45
CA ILE A 28 7.38 12.12 -4.88
C ILE A 28 8.34 12.36 -6.05
N SER A 29 9.60 11.96 -5.92
CA SER A 29 10.61 12.11 -6.99
C SER A 29 10.19 11.42 -8.29
N LEU A 30 9.61 10.22 -8.20
CA LEU A 30 9.10 9.50 -9.37
C LEU A 30 7.98 10.28 -10.05
N LEU A 31 6.98 10.73 -9.29
CA LEU A 31 5.81 11.43 -9.84
C LEU A 31 6.18 12.81 -10.39
N GLU A 32 7.04 13.56 -9.71
CA GLU A 32 7.56 14.85 -10.20
C GLU A 32 8.40 14.67 -11.46
N GLY A 33 9.20 13.60 -11.55
CA GLY A 33 9.92 13.22 -12.76
C GLY A 33 9.01 12.92 -13.96
N LEU A 34 7.75 12.53 -13.70
CA LEU A 34 6.70 12.36 -14.70
C LEU A 34 5.91 13.65 -14.98
N GLY A 35 6.31 14.79 -14.39
CA GLY A 35 5.68 16.09 -14.58
C GLY A 35 4.40 16.31 -13.78
N ILE A 36 4.20 15.56 -12.68
CA ILE A 36 3.03 15.66 -11.80
C ILE A 36 3.38 16.54 -10.61
N GLU A 37 2.53 17.51 -10.30
CA GLU A 37 2.63 18.30 -9.07
C GLU A 37 2.19 17.46 -7.88
N CYS A 38 3.11 17.20 -6.95
CA CYS A 38 2.83 16.45 -5.72
C CYS A 38 2.49 17.41 -4.59
N TYR A 39 1.40 17.13 -3.89
CA TYR A 39 0.96 17.86 -2.70
C TYR A 39 1.07 16.96 -1.47
N TYR A 40 1.85 17.38 -0.50
CA TYR A 40 1.95 16.74 0.81
C TYR A 40 1.60 17.78 1.89
N PRO A 41 0.51 17.59 2.64
CA PRO A 41 0.13 18.54 3.68
C PRO A 41 1.00 18.39 4.94
N ASP A 42 1.48 19.49 5.50
CA ASP A 42 2.29 19.51 6.73
C ASP A 42 1.57 18.86 7.92
N GLU A 43 0.23 18.97 7.94
CA GLU A 43 -0.62 18.45 9.01
C GLU A 43 -1.09 17.00 8.76
N MET A 44 -0.41 16.25 7.90
CA MET A 44 -0.75 14.87 7.58
C MET A 44 -0.88 14.00 8.84
N THR A 45 -1.90 13.13 8.87
CA THR A 45 -2.15 12.22 10.00
C THR A 45 -2.45 10.80 9.51
N CYS A 46 -2.64 9.87 10.46
CA CYS A 46 -3.06 8.50 10.17
C CYS A 46 -4.44 8.46 9.49
N CYS A 47 -4.71 7.42 8.69
CA CYS A 47 -6.05 7.18 8.10
C CYS A 47 -7.13 6.83 9.13
N GLY A 48 -6.76 6.41 10.34
CA GLY A 48 -7.69 6.00 11.38
C GLY A 48 -8.05 4.50 11.37
N LYS A 49 -7.47 3.70 10.46
CA LYS A 49 -7.79 2.26 10.32
C LYS A 49 -7.65 1.49 11.62
N GLU A 50 -6.57 1.68 12.37
CA GLU A 50 -6.33 0.93 13.60
C GLU A 50 -7.29 1.33 14.72
N LEU A 51 -7.63 2.62 14.85
CA LEU A 51 -8.66 3.07 15.80
C LEU A 51 -10.03 2.48 15.47
N TYR A 52 -10.37 2.45 14.19
CA TYR A 52 -11.61 1.81 13.74
C TYR A 52 -11.65 0.31 14.09
N ASN A 53 -10.54 -0.40 13.86
CA ASN A 53 -10.42 -1.83 14.18
C ASN A 53 -10.52 -2.11 15.69
N GLN A 54 -10.05 -1.18 16.53
CA GLN A 54 -10.15 -1.23 17.99
C GLN A 54 -11.54 -0.84 18.52
N GLY A 55 -12.44 -0.39 17.62
CA GLY A 55 -13.80 0.00 17.97
C GLY A 55 -13.99 1.47 18.30
N ASP A 56 -12.90 2.28 18.35
CA ASP A 56 -13.00 3.73 18.54
C ASP A 56 -13.37 4.43 17.22
N LYS A 57 -14.65 4.31 16.89
CA LYS A 57 -15.19 4.90 15.66
C LYS A 57 -15.20 6.43 15.69
N ASN A 58 -15.26 7.05 16.87
CA ASN A 58 -15.29 8.51 17.00
C ASN A 58 -13.92 9.10 16.66
N ALA A 59 -12.85 8.56 17.25
CA ALA A 59 -11.49 8.98 16.91
C ALA A 59 -11.15 8.67 15.45
N ALA A 60 -11.54 7.48 14.95
CA ALA A 60 -11.36 7.12 13.54
C ALA A 60 -12.09 8.08 12.59
N LYS A 61 -13.30 8.52 12.96
CA LYS A 61 -14.08 9.50 12.21
C LYS A 61 -13.40 10.86 12.16
N ALA A 62 -12.92 11.38 13.31
CA ALA A 62 -12.21 12.66 13.37
C ALA A 62 -10.95 12.68 12.47
N LEU A 63 -10.17 11.58 12.45
CA LEU A 63 -9.04 11.45 11.53
C LEU A 63 -9.48 11.40 10.07
N GLY A 64 -10.58 10.72 9.78
CA GLY A 64 -11.13 10.65 8.42
C GLY A 64 -11.65 12.00 7.93
N GLU A 65 -12.31 12.81 8.78
CA GLU A 65 -12.74 14.18 8.49
C GLU A 65 -11.52 15.03 8.10
N LYS A 66 -10.47 15.02 8.90
CA LYS A 66 -9.23 15.73 8.62
C LYS A 66 -8.59 15.25 7.31
N LEU A 67 -8.55 13.95 7.06
CA LEU A 67 -8.01 13.40 5.81
C LEU A 67 -8.78 13.88 4.57
N ILE A 68 -10.11 13.92 4.63
CA ILE A 68 -10.96 14.41 3.56
C ILE A 68 -10.67 15.89 3.28
N GLU A 69 -10.60 16.73 4.33
CA GLU A 69 -10.34 18.16 4.21
C GLU A 69 -8.96 18.45 3.64
N LEU A 70 -7.92 17.76 4.10
CA LEU A 70 -6.54 17.96 3.65
C LEU A 70 -6.35 17.72 2.14
N TYR A 71 -7.13 16.81 1.56
CA TYR A 71 -7.00 16.45 0.15
C TYR A 71 -8.18 16.88 -0.72
N ASP A 72 -9.05 17.78 -0.24
CA ASP A 72 -10.26 18.17 -0.97
C ASP A 72 -9.95 18.70 -2.37
N ASP A 73 -8.96 19.57 -2.50
CA ASP A 73 -8.53 20.21 -3.75
C ASP A 73 -7.66 19.29 -4.66
N CYS A 74 -7.33 18.08 -4.23
CA CYS A 74 -6.53 17.17 -5.04
C CYS A 74 -7.39 16.42 -6.04
N GLN A 75 -6.89 16.28 -7.28
CA GLN A 75 -7.54 15.50 -8.32
C GLN A 75 -7.48 14.01 -8.04
N TYR A 76 -6.35 13.54 -7.52
CA TYR A 76 -6.11 12.18 -7.05
C TYR A 76 -5.41 12.21 -5.70
N VAL A 77 -5.56 11.14 -4.93
CA VAL A 77 -4.83 10.90 -3.68
C VAL A 77 -4.15 9.54 -3.80
N VAL A 78 -2.83 9.53 -3.73
CA VAL A 78 -2.03 8.32 -3.87
C VAL A 78 -1.44 7.93 -2.53
N SER A 79 -1.74 6.71 -2.09
CA SER A 79 -1.21 6.14 -0.85
C SER A 79 -0.18 5.06 -1.10
N LEU A 80 0.83 5.00 -0.24
CA LEU A 80 1.83 3.93 -0.21
C LEU A 80 1.36 2.70 0.61
N SER A 81 0.08 2.64 0.98
CA SER A 81 -0.52 1.50 1.67
C SER A 81 -1.88 1.15 1.08
N SER A 82 -1.95 0.03 0.41
CA SER A 82 -3.21 -0.52 -0.10
C SER A 82 -4.23 -0.80 1.01
N GLY A 83 -3.76 -1.15 2.21
CA GLY A 83 -4.63 -1.36 3.37
C GLY A 83 -5.31 -0.08 3.86
N CYS A 84 -4.64 1.09 3.76
CA CYS A 84 -5.25 2.38 4.03
C CYS A 84 -6.31 2.74 2.98
N VAL A 85 -6.02 2.47 1.70
CA VAL A 85 -6.97 2.71 0.60
C VAL A 85 -8.21 1.84 0.77
N VAL A 86 -8.05 0.53 1.04
CA VAL A 86 -9.18 -0.37 1.32
C VAL A 86 -10.01 0.13 2.50
N TYR A 87 -9.37 0.62 3.56
CA TYR A 87 -10.08 1.17 4.71
C TYR A 87 -10.97 2.37 4.31
N ILE A 88 -10.43 3.29 3.52
CA ILE A 88 -11.17 4.44 2.98
C ILE A 88 -12.34 3.94 2.11
N GLN A 89 -12.08 3.07 1.14
CA GLN A 89 -13.09 2.55 0.21
C GLN A 89 -14.24 1.80 0.93
N LYS A 90 -13.92 1.02 1.96
CA LYS A 90 -14.89 0.11 2.61
C LYS A 90 -15.60 0.71 3.80
N HIS A 91 -14.95 1.58 4.55
CA HIS A 91 -15.43 2.00 5.86
C HIS A 91 -15.84 3.47 5.96
N PHE A 92 -15.37 4.36 5.07
CA PHE A 92 -15.79 5.77 5.09
C PHE A 92 -17.30 5.94 4.90
N GLY A 93 -17.92 5.12 4.05
CA GLY A 93 -19.37 5.11 3.92
C GLY A 93 -20.11 4.83 5.24
N LYS A 94 -19.53 4.00 6.13
CA LYS A 94 -20.11 3.70 7.44
C LYS A 94 -19.89 4.81 8.47
N LEU A 95 -18.85 5.63 8.31
CA LEU A 95 -18.52 6.73 9.20
C LEU A 95 -19.23 8.03 8.81
N PHE A 96 -19.38 8.27 7.50
CA PHE A 96 -19.78 9.58 6.96
C PHE A 96 -21.14 9.61 6.26
N HIS A 97 -21.79 8.45 6.09
CA HIS A 97 -23.15 8.42 5.54
C HIS A 97 -24.10 9.25 6.42
N ASN A 98 -24.90 10.13 5.78
CA ASN A 98 -25.80 11.07 6.46
C ASN A 98 -25.12 12.09 7.39
N THR A 99 -23.88 12.47 7.10
CA THR A 99 -23.18 13.57 7.76
C THR A 99 -22.95 14.73 6.79
N THR A 100 -22.39 15.85 7.28
CA THR A 100 -21.95 16.97 6.43
C THR A 100 -20.88 16.57 5.43
N PHE A 101 -20.14 15.49 5.67
CA PHE A 101 -19.12 14.94 4.80
C PHE A 101 -19.64 13.93 3.76
N HIS A 102 -20.99 13.80 3.59
CA HIS A 102 -21.56 12.78 2.71
C HIS A 102 -21.01 12.81 1.28
N ASN A 103 -20.92 13.96 0.67
CA ASN A 103 -20.41 14.08 -0.70
C ASN A 103 -18.88 13.99 -0.74
N SER A 104 -18.20 14.60 0.22
CA SER A 104 -16.74 14.65 0.27
C SER A 104 -16.11 13.27 0.48
N TYR A 105 -16.71 12.40 1.34
CA TYR A 105 -16.19 11.05 1.49
C TYR A 105 -16.34 10.20 0.20
N ARG A 106 -17.40 10.40 -0.57
CA ARG A 106 -17.59 9.69 -1.85
C ARG A 106 -16.53 10.11 -2.86
N GLN A 107 -16.29 11.42 -2.97
CA GLN A 107 -15.20 11.93 -3.80
C GLN A 107 -13.84 11.40 -3.34
N MET A 108 -13.61 11.32 -2.02
CA MET A 108 -12.37 10.75 -1.48
C MET A 108 -12.21 9.27 -1.85
N ILE A 109 -13.27 8.47 -1.79
CA ILE A 109 -13.26 7.07 -2.23
C ILE A 109 -12.89 6.96 -3.72
N ASP A 110 -13.49 7.81 -4.56
CA ASP A 110 -13.33 7.75 -6.01
C ASP A 110 -11.95 8.23 -6.49
N LYS A 111 -11.27 9.08 -5.71
CA LYS A 111 -9.95 9.64 -6.06
C LYS A 111 -8.76 9.03 -5.31
N CYS A 112 -8.99 8.10 -4.37
CA CYS A 112 -7.94 7.50 -3.54
C CYS A 112 -7.50 6.13 -4.06
N PHE A 113 -6.23 6.04 -4.46
CA PHE A 113 -5.61 4.85 -5.05
C PHE A 113 -4.34 4.45 -4.29
N ASP A 114 -3.98 3.17 -4.34
CA ASP A 114 -2.60 2.82 -4.02
C ASP A 114 -1.66 3.20 -5.18
N LEU A 115 -0.37 3.29 -4.86
CA LEU A 115 0.64 3.71 -5.83
C LEU A 115 0.65 2.84 -7.09
N SER A 116 0.50 1.52 -6.96
CA SER A 116 0.58 0.61 -8.10
C SER A 116 -0.58 0.78 -9.07
N ASP A 117 -1.80 0.89 -8.52
CA ASP A 117 -3.01 1.14 -9.31
C ASP A 117 -2.93 2.50 -10.04
N PHE A 118 -2.47 3.54 -9.33
CA PHE A 118 -2.30 4.86 -9.91
C PHE A 118 -1.28 4.87 -11.06
N LEU A 119 -0.13 4.23 -10.87
CA LEU A 119 0.91 4.15 -11.89
C LEU A 119 0.44 3.41 -13.14
N VAL A 120 -0.23 2.26 -12.98
CA VAL A 120 -0.67 1.42 -14.11
C VAL A 120 -1.90 2.00 -14.79
N ASN A 121 -2.96 2.26 -14.04
CA ASN A 121 -4.29 2.51 -14.60
C ASN A 121 -4.60 3.99 -14.83
N VAL A 122 -3.87 4.92 -14.18
CA VAL A 122 -4.03 6.36 -14.40
C VAL A 122 -2.91 6.92 -15.26
N LEU A 123 -1.65 6.58 -14.94
CA LEU A 123 -0.49 7.14 -15.65
C LEU A 123 -0.01 6.28 -16.82
N HIS A 124 -0.45 5.03 -16.91
CA HIS A 124 0.04 4.05 -17.90
C HIS A 124 1.57 3.98 -17.89
N TYR A 125 2.14 4.05 -16.67
CA TYR A 125 3.58 4.09 -16.45
C TYR A 125 4.23 2.74 -16.72
N THR A 126 5.32 2.76 -17.46
CA THR A 126 6.20 1.61 -17.65
C THR A 126 7.54 1.92 -16.99
N PRO A 127 8.00 1.12 -16.00
CA PRO A 127 9.26 1.36 -15.32
C PRO A 127 10.46 1.24 -16.27
N ASP A 128 11.40 2.18 -16.18
CA ASP A 128 12.71 2.09 -16.80
C ASP A 128 13.80 1.90 -15.72
N ALA A 129 13.76 0.76 -15.07
CA ALA A 129 14.67 0.40 -13.98
C ALA A 129 15.30 -0.98 -14.22
N SER A 130 16.38 -1.26 -13.48
CA SER A 130 17.02 -2.58 -13.43
C SER A 130 17.24 -2.98 -11.98
N PHE A 131 16.76 -4.19 -11.62
CA PHE A 131 16.86 -4.69 -10.25
C PHE A 131 17.17 -6.19 -10.28
N GLN A 132 18.44 -6.56 -10.08
CA GLN A 132 18.96 -7.93 -10.26
C GLN A 132 18.67 -8.81 -9.04
N HIS A 133 17.39 -9.17 -8.84
CA HIS A 133 16.95 -10.04 -7.75
C HIS A 133 15.76 -10.91 -8.15
N THR A 134 15.57 -12.02 -7.41
CA THR A 134 14.35 -12.82 -7.47
C THR A 134 13.36 -12.25 -6.46
N VAL A 135 12.21 -11.78 -6.96
CA VAL A 135 11.22 -11.05 -6.17
C VAL A 135 9.92 -11.85 -6.07
N ALA A 136 9.43 -12.04 -4.86
CA ALA A 136 8.09 -12.55 -4.60
C ALA A 136 7.15 -11.41 -4.20
N VAL A 137 6.00 -11.32 -4.86
CA VAL A 137 4.95 -10.35 -4.49
C VAL A 137 4.05 -10.98 -3.44
N MET A 138 4.04 -10.41 -2.25
CA MET A 138 3.10 -10.77 -1.21
C MET A 138 1.81 -9.96 -1.37
N ASP A 139 0.73 -10.65 -1.72
CA ASP A 139 -0.57 -10.03 -1.77
C ASP A 139 -1.12 -9.77 -0.36
N HIS A 140 -1.54 -8.53 -0.11
CA HIS A 140 -2.13 -8.17 1.16
C HIS A 140 -3.55 -8.77 1.29
N CYS A 141 -3.82 -9.46 2.38
CA CYS A 141 -5.08 -10.20 2.58
C CYS A 141 -6.34 -9.32 2.46
N THR A 142 -6.27 -8.05 2.90
CA THR A 142 -7.40 -7.11 2.77
C THR A 142 -7.55 -6.63 1.33
N THR A 143 -6.43 -6.41 0.63
CA THR A 143 -6.43 -6.04 -0.79
C THR A 143 -7.06 -7.12 -1.64
N GLN A 144 -6.68 -8.38 -1.44
CA GLN A 144 -7.28 -9.51 -2.15
C GLN A 144 -8.79 -9.65 -1.94
N ARG A 145 -9.32 -9.24 -0.79
CA ARG A 145 -10.76 -9.36 -0.50
C ARG A 145 -11.56 -8.15 -0.92
N ASP A 146 -11.02 -6.95 -0.73
CA ASP A 146 -11.84 -5.75 -0.64
C ASP A 146 -11.37 -4.60 -1.53
N TYR A 147 -10.14 -4.64 -2.09
CA TYR A 147 -9.61 -3.55 -2.91
C TYR A 147 -10.39 -3.42 -4.23
N ARG A 148 -10.73 -2.20 -4.57
CA ARG A 148 -11.36 -1.84 -5.85
C ARG A 148 -10.37 -1.01 -6.65
N CYS A 149 -9.69 -1.65 -7.59
CA CYS A 149 -8.77 -0.96 -8.49
C CYS A 149 -9.54 -0.23 -9.60
N LEU A 150 -8.88 0.73 -10.25
CA LEU A 150 -9.49 1.53 -11.31
C LEU A 150 -9.89 0.66 -12.52
N ALA A 151 -9.07 -0.35 -12.85
CA ALA A 151 -9.35 -1.26 -13.97
C ALA A 151 -10.61 -2.11 -13.74
N HIS A 152 -10.96 -2.39 -12.48
CA HIS A 152 -12.07 -3.27 -12.12
C HIS A 152 -12.90 -2.72 -10.95
N PRO A 153 -13.55 -1.54 -11.11
CA PRO A 153 -14.24 -0.85 -10.00
C PRO A 153 -15.41 -1.65 -9.41
N ASP A 154 -16.01 -2.54 -10.20
CA ASP A 154 -17.14 -3.38 -9.80
C ASP A 154 -16.71 -4.74 -9.22
N ARG A 155 -15.41 -5.05 -9.19
CA ARG A 155 -14.87 -6.34 -8.75
C ARG A 155 -13.78 -6.13 -7.71
N ALA A 156 -14.08 -6.37 -6.44
CA ALA A 156 -13.07 -6.34 -5.38
C ALA A 156 -12.08 -7.50 -5.50
N GLY A 157 -10.85 -7.28 -5.04
CA GLY A 157 -9.82 -8.30 -4.90
C GLY A 157 -8.97 -8.57 -6.15
N LEU A 158 -9.21 -7.89 -7.25
CA LEU A 158 -8.32 -7.96 -8.43
C LEU A 158 -7.29 -6.82 -8.34
N HIS A 159 -6.06 -7.15 -8.06
CA HIS A 159 -4.97 -6.20 -7.89
C HIS A 159 -3.64 -6.79 -8.37
N ASP A 160 -3.49 -6.88 -9.70
CA ASP A 160 -2.29 -7.40 -10.36
C ASP A 160 -1.29 -6.31 -10.78
N GLU A 161 -1.60 -5.05 -10.53
CA GLU A 161 -0.78 -3.89 -10.89
C GLU A 161 0.67 -3.99 -10.36
N PRO A 162 0.92 -4.48 -9.13
CA PRO A 162 2.29 -4.69 -8.65
C PRO A 162 3.09 -5.65 -9.54
N ARG A 163 2.49 -6.76 -9.98
CA ARG A 163 3.15 -7.73 -10.86
C ARG A 163 3.37 -7.16 -12.25
N SER A 164 2.41 -6.39 -12.76
CA SER A 164 2.51 -5.70 -14.04
C SER A 164 3.70 -4.72 -14.05
N LEU A 165 3.86 -3.91 -13.00
CA LEU A 165 5.00 -3.00 -12.87
C LEU A 165 6.33 -3.76 -12.77
N LEU A 166 6.42 -4.71 -11.86
CA LEU A 166 7.66 -5.44 -11.58
C LEU A 166 8.10 -6.33 -12.74
N GLY A 167 7.16 -6.87 -13.52
CA GLY A 167 7.44 -7.65 -14.73
C GLY A 167 8.12 -6.86 -15.84
N ASN A 168 8.03 -5.53 -15.81
CA ASN A 168 8.69 -4.64 -16.77
C ASN A 168 10.09 -4.18 -16.32
N ILE A 169 10.52 -4.52 -15.07
CA ILE A 169 11.84 -4.13 -14.57
C ILE A 169 12.91 -5.10 -15.08
N ARG A 170 13.95 -4.55 -15.71
CA ARG A 170 15.04 -5.37 -16.26
C ARG A 170 15.76 -6.14 -15.16
N GLN A 171 16.15 -7.39 -15.46
CA GLN A 171 16.89 -8.30 -14.58
C GLN A 171 16.12 -8.73 -13.32
N THR A 172 14.85 -8.37 -13.19
CA THR A 172 13.99 -8.87 -12.11
C THR A 172 13.37 -10.20 -12.51
N ARG A 173 13.48 -11.19 -11.65
CA ARG A 173 12.79 -12.46 -11.78
C ARG A 173 11.63 -12.52 -10.79
N LEU A 174 10.40 -12.54 -11.28
CA LEU A 174 9.22 -12.74 -10.43
C LEU A 174 9.02 -14.23 -10.15
N VAL A 175 8.69 -14.53 -8.90
CA VAL A 175 8.30 -15.88 -8.45
C VAL A 175 7.03 -15.80 -7.63
N GLU A 176 6.18 -16.83 -7.74
CA GLU A 176 4.94 -16.91 -6.97
C GLU A 176 5.15 -17.75 -5.71
N MET A 177 4.62 -17.25 -4.59
CA MET A 177 4.62 -17.95 -3.31
C MET A 177 3.41 -18.88 -3.22
N ALA A 178 3.61 -20.10 -2.76
CA ALA A 178 2.50 -20.96 -2.37
C ALA A 178 1.68 -20.29 -1.24
N GLN A 179 0.35 -20.48 -1.26
CA GLN A 179 -0.55 -19.93 -0.24
C GLN A 179 -0.39 -18.41 -0.05
N ASN A 180 -0.29 -17.67 -1.15
CA ASN A 180 -0.13 -16.22 -1.08
C ASN A 180 -1.38 -15.49 -0.52
N ASP A 181 -2.52 -16.18 -0.45
CA ASP A 181 -3.77 -15.75 0.18
C ASP A 181 -3.76 -15.80 1.71
N VAL A 182 -2.77 -16.46 2.33
CA VAL A 182 -2.64 -16.52 3.79
C VAL A 182 -2.15 -15.17 4.33
N CYS A 183 -2.75 -14.73 5.45
CA CYS A 183 -2.35 -13.48 6.14
C CYS A 183 -0.87 -13.50 6.59
N CYS A 184 -0.23 -12.33 6.62
CA CYS A 184 1.13 -12.16 7.15
C CYS A 184 1.24 -12.34 8.68
N GLY A 185 0.10 -12.37 9.40
CA GLY A 185 0.05 -12.53 10.86
C GLY A 185 -0.04 -11.22 11.64
N LEU A 186 0.22 -10.04 11.06
CA LEU A 186 0.20 -8.76 11.80
C LEU A 186 -1.18 -8.43 12.37
N GLY A 187 -2.19 -8.24 11.50
CA GLY A 187 -3.59 -8.00 11.89
C GLY A 187 -3.83 -6.88 12.90
N GLY A 188 -3.05 -5.79 12.87
CA GLY A 188 -3.11 -4.74 13.90
C GLY A 188 -2.70 -5.28 15.27
N LEU A 189 -3.59 -5.26 16.26
CA LEU A 189 -3.33 -5.80 17.61
C LEU A 189 -3.28 -7.33 17.67
N PHE A 190 -3.76 -8.04 16.63
CA PHE A 190 -3.79 -9.50 16.60
C PHE A 190 -2.42 -10.14 16.90
N ALA A 191 -1.34 -9.56 16.37
CA ALA A 191 0.00 -10.07 16.60
C ALA A 191 0.42 -9.97 18.09
N ASN A 192 -0.08 -8.99 18.82
CA ASN A 192 0.19 -8.84 20.26
C ASN A 192 -0.68 -9.78 21.09
N ASP A 193 -1.97 -9.86 20.76
CA ASP A 193 -2.97 -10.61 21.56
C ASP A 193 -2.86 -12.12 21.32
N PHE A 194 -2.44 -12.52 20.10
CA PHE A 194 -2.36 -13.91 19.66
C PHE A 194 -0.99 -14.26 19.07
N THR A 195 0.09 -13.84 19.74
CA THR A 195 1.48 -13.98 19.27
C THR A 195 1.82 -15.36 18.71
N PRO A 196 1.51 -16.51 19.34
CA PRO A 196 1.86 -17.82 18.78
C PRO A 196 1.19 -18.12 17.43
N ILE A 197 -0.03 -17.63 17.22
CA ILE A 197 -0.74 -17.80 15.95
C ILE A 197 -0.14 -16.86 14.90
N ALA A 198 0.12 -15.61 15.27
CA ALA A 198 0.75 -14.61 14.42
C ALA A 198 2.11 -15.09 13.93
N ASP A 199 2.96 -15.59 14.83
CA ASP A 199 4.28 -16.14 14.50
C ASP A 199 4.18 -17.35 13.54
N SER A 200 3.19 -18.22 13.73
CA SER A 200 2.96 -19.35 12.82
C SER A 200 2.59 -18.89 11.42
N LEU A 201 1.72 -17.87 11.30
CA LEU A 201 1.33 -17.30 10.00
C LEU A 201 2.52 -16.60 9.31
N THR A 202 3.28 -15.81 10.08
CA THR A 202 4.48 -15.11 9.60
C THR A 202 5.52 -16.10 9.08
N ARG A 203 5.81 -17.14 9.87
CA ARG A 203 6.75 -18.20 9.50
C ARG A 203 6.34 -18.87 8.19
N ARG A 204 5.08 -19.29 8.06
CA ARG A 204 4.57 -19.93 6.83
C ARG A 204 4.73 -19.05 5.60
N LYS A 205 4.50 -17.74 5.74
CA LYS A 205 4.66 -16.77 4.65
C LYS A 205 6.14 -16.67 4.23
N VAL A 206 7.06 -16.59 5.19
CA VAL A 206 8.50 -16.53 4.92
C VAL A 206 9.01 -17.84 4.32
N GLU A 207 8.59 -18.99 4.87
CA GLU A 207 8.94 -20.31 4.32
C GLU A 207 8.45 -20.48 2.87
N ALA A 208 7.26 -19.97 2.54
CA ALA A 208 6.74 -20.00 1.17
C ALA A 208 7.60 -19.16 0.20
N ALA A 209 8.09 -17.99 0.65
CA ALA A 209 9.02 -17.18 -0.13
C ALA A 209 10.38 -17.86 -0.32
N GLN A 210 10.92 -18.50 0.74
CA GLN A 210 12.15 -19.29 0.66
C GLN A 210 12.01 -20.46 -0.34
N ALA A 211 10.90 -21.19 -0.24
CA ALA A 211 10.62 -22.33 -1.13
C ALA A 211 10.48 -21.89 -2.61
N ALA A 212 10.00 -20.68 -2.86
CA ALA A 212 9.95 -20.07 -4.18
C ALA A 212 11.32 -19.55 -4.68
N GLY A 213 12.34 -19.56 -3.84
CA GLY A 213 13.68 -19.04 -4.14
C GLY A 213 13.75 -17.53 -4.24
N ALA A 214 12.93 -16.81 -3.47
CA ALA A 214 12.92 -15.36 -3.46
C ALA A 214 14.10 -14.80 -2.64
N ASP A 215 14.75 -13.77 -3.19
CA ASP A 215 15.72 -12.93 -2.48
C ASP A 215 14.99 -11.79 -1.75
N ILE A 216 13.89 -11.32 -2.34
CA ILE A 216 13.12 -10.18 -1.89
C ILE A 216 11.64 -10.56 -1.77
N ILE A 217 11.00 -10.13 -0.68
CA ILE A 217 9.54 -10.08 -0.56
C ILE A 217 9.13 -8.62 -0.72
N THR A 218 8.19 -8.35 -1.62
CA THR A 218 7.59 -7.02 -1.77
C THR A 218 6.08 -7.07 -1.62
N SER A 219 5.48 -5.93 -1.30
CA SER A 219 4.03 -5.77 -1.16
C SER A 219 3.64 -4.29 -1.27
N THR A 220 2.37 -4.03 -1.53
CA THR A 220 1.75 -2.70 -1.44
C THR A 220 1.32 -2.35 0.01
N GLU A 221 1.57 -3.24 0.98
CA GLU A 221 1.24 -3.01 2.39
C GLU A 221 2.50 -2.98 3.25
N PRO A 222 3.00 -1.79 3.58
CA PRO A 222 4.28 -1.63 4.29
C PRO A 222 4.26 -2.20 5.72
N SER A 223 3.12 -2.17 6.40
CA SER A 223 3.03 -2.72 7.77
C SER A 223 3.27 -4.23 7.79
N CYS A 224 2.79 -4.97 6.79
CA CYS A 224 3.07 -6.39 6.63
C CYS A 224 4.56 -6.65 6.34
N LEU A 225 5.18 -5.84 5.48
CA LEU A 225 6.61 -5.96 5.17
C LEU A 225 7.48 -5.77 6.42
N MET A 226 7.17 -4.76 7.24
CA MET A 226 7.86 -4.52 8.52
C MET A 226 7.73 -5.71 9.47
N HIS A 227 6.53 -6.28 9.57
CA HIS A 227 6.26 -7.44 10.42
C HIS A 227 7.07 -8.67 9.96
N LEU A 228 7.06 -8.97 8.66
CA LEU A 228 7.87 -10.06 8.09
C LEU A 228 9.37 -9.81 8.28
N GLN A 229 9.86 -8.59 8.04
CA GLN A 229 11.27 -8.25 8.21
C GLN A 229 11.74 -8.49 9.65
N SER A 230 10.91 -8.07 10.64
CA SER A 230 11.24 -8.32 12.05
C SER A 230 11.42 -9.82 12.38
N TYR A 231 10.59 -10.68 11.79
CA TYR A 231 10.73 -12.14 11.93
C TYR A 231 11.98 -12.66 11.20
N ILE A 232 12.21 -12.23 9.98
CA ILE A 232 13.35 -12.60 9.14
C ILE A 232 14.66 -12.27 9.85
N ASP A 233 14.77 -11.06 10.41
CA ASP A 233 15.97 -10.61 11.14
C ASP A 233 16.23 -11.46 12.39
N LYS A 234 15.20 -11.74 13.18
CA LYS A 234 15.29 -12.59 14.37
C LYS A 234 15.68 -14.03 14.05
N ALA A 235 15.23 -14.54 12.91
CA ALA A 235 15.49 -15.91 12.47
C ALA A 235 16.82 -16.03 11.68
N GLY A 236 17.52 -14.95 11.38
CA GLY A 236 18.75 -14.94 10.60
C GLY A 236 18.56 -15.41 9.15
N ILE A 237 17.41 -15.14 8.55
CA ILE A 237 17.07 -15.55 7.18
C ILE A 237 17.57 -14.50 6.19
N GLY A 238 18.16 -14.94 5.07
CA GLY A 238 18.80 -14.06 4.09
C GLY A 238 17.86 -13.32 3.13
N ILE A 239 16.53 -13.40 3.32
CA ILE A 239 15.53 -12.67 2.51
C ILE A 239 15.39 -11.24 3.04
N LYS A 240 15.07 -10.28 2.17
CA LYS A 240 14.75 -8.90 2.55
C LYS A 240 13.34 -8.54 2.15
N CYS A 241 12.69 -7.70 2.97
CA CYS A 241 11.41 -7.08 2.62
C CYS A 241 11.65 -5.66 2.11
N LEU A 242 11.16 -5.34 0.92
CA LEU A 242 11.27 -4.01 0.31
C LEU A 242 9.88 -3.51 -0.10
N ASN A 243 9.63 -2.22 0.08
CA ASN A 243 8.45 -1.60 -0.50
C ASN A 243 8.58 -1.62 -2.03
N ILE A 244 7.45 -1.69 -2.74
CA ILE A 244 7.47 -1.74 -4.21
C ILE A 244 8.21 -0.54 -4.82
N ILE A 245 8.11 0.65 -4.22
CA ILE A 245 8.81 1.85 -4.71
C ILE A 245 10.34 1.72 -4.63
N ASP A 246 10.88 0.96 -3.69
CA ASP A 246 12.32 0.70 -3.59
C ASP A 246 12.84 -0.13 -4.77
N ILE A 247 11.95 -0.91 -5.41
CA ILE A 247 12.27 -1.71 -6.59
C ILE A 247 12.03 -0.90 -7.87
N LEU A 248 10.99 -0.08 -7.91
CA LEU A 248 10.69 0.82 -9.03
C LEU A 248 11.74 1.93 -9.19
N VAL A 249 12.27 2.41 -8.06
CA VAL A 249 13.30 3.45 -7.97
C VAL A 249 14.43 2.93 -7.08
N PRO A 250 15.27 2.01 -7.59
CA PRO A 250 16.39 1.49 -6.80
C PRO A 250 17.38 2.61 -6.50
N ASP A 251 18.08 2.49 -5.34
CA ASP A 251 19.15 3.43 -5.00
C ASP A 251 20.28 3.31 -6.02
N GLU A 252 20.84 4.44 -6.46
CA GLU A 252 22.02 4.45 -7.32
C GLU A 252 23.17 3.76 -6.58
N LYS A 253 23.89 2.89 -7.29
CA LYS A 253 25.04 2.13 -6.74
C LYS A 253 26.26 3.02 -6.61
#